data_0212334b427e6ad31fd638d7959e8179
#
_entry.id   0212334b427e6ad31fd638d7959e8179
#
_cell.length_a   1.000
_cell.length_b   1.000
_cell.length_c   1.000
_cell.angle_alpha   90.00
_cell.angle_beta   90.00
_cell.angle_gamma   90.00
#
_symmetry.space_group_name_H-M   'P 1'
#
loop_
_entity.id
_entity.type
_entity.pdbx_description
1 polymer ?
#
loop_
_entity_poly.entity_id
_entity_poly.type
_entity_poly.pdbx_seq_one_letter_code
_entity_poly.pdbx_strand_id
1 'polypeptide(L)'
;MKILRYFITCAAVSCASVAYADSFTFSTPVGATAGGQPVNVTAVFVTGFPFVQVTIINNQANPTSIIQAVSDLFFDLSSGANGSLQLSAGGERNIAADGTFTNGSVVDTGWALSNVGSTVHLNVLGTAIGPAHLLIGPPDINSNVYSNANGSIAGNGPHNPFLAENATFFITDRGITADTQVSNVVFSFGTEAGTNVPANTPDSGATVALLGLVLIGLAAARAKFGKA
;
A
#
# COMPACT_ATOMS: atom_id res chain seq x y z
N MET A 1 24.69 38.55 58.39
CA MET A 1 25.12 37.47 57.46
C MET A 1 23.84 36.85 56.91
N LYS A 2 23.40 37.27 55.70
CA LYS A 2 22.15 36.76 55.07
C LYS A 2 22.54 35.71 54.02
N ILE A 3 22.14 34.45 54.25
CA ILE A 3 22.36 33.35 53.32
C ILE A 3 21.20 33.37 52.32
N LEU A 4 21.52 33.69 51.05
CA LEU A 4 20.58 33.68 49.92
C LEU A 4 20.51 32.24 49.39
N ARG A 5 19.37 31.56 49.58
CA ARG A 5 19.11 30.22 49.04
C ARG A 5 18.60 30.38 47.62
N TYR A 6 19.37 29.97 46.63
CA TYR A 6 18.92 29.80 45.25
C TYR A 6 18.13 28.49 45.10
N PHE A 7 16.82 28.61 44.84
CA PHE A 7 16.01 27.50 44.39
C PHE A 7 16.21 27.35 42.87
N ILE A 8 16.88 26.29 42.44
CA ILE A 8 16.93 25.90 41.04
C ILE A 8 15.68 25.14 40.75
N THR A 9 14.71 25.76 40.10
CA THR A 9 13.51 25.09 39.57
C THR A 9 13.87 24.39 38.27
N CYS A 10 14.04 23.07 38.33
CA CYS A 10 14.23 22.27 37.14
C CYS A 10 12.88 22.15 36.43
N ALA A 11 12.66 22.92 35.36
CA ALA A 11 11.53 22.78 34.50
C ALA A 11 11.72 21.49 33.67
N ALA A 12 10.98 20.43 34.02
CA ALA A 12 10.88 19.23 33.20
C ALA A 12 10.08 19.60 31.94
N VAL A 13 10.77 19.82 30.83
CA VAL A 13 10.13 19.89 29.50
C VAL A 13 9.70 18.48 29.15
N SER A 14 8.42 18.17 29.38
CA SER A 14 7.81 16.98 28.83
C SER A 14 7.71 17.15 27.31
N CYS A 15 8.64 16.58 26.56
CA CYS A 15 8.47 16.37 25.13
C CYS A 15 7.27 15.42 24.94
N ALA A 16 6.10 15.98 24.69
CA ALA A 16 5.01 15.20 24.14
C ALA A 16 5.50 14.68 22.77
N SER A 17 5.78 13.38 22.68
CA SER A 17 6.02 12.74 21.39
C SER A 17 4.73 12.85 20.60
N VAL A 18 4.73 13.70 19.58
CA VAL A 18 3.67 13.67 18.57
C VAL A 18 3.85 12.34 17.86
N ALA A 19 2.90 11.44 18.02
CA ALA A 19 2.91 10.19 17.29
C ALA A 19 2.65 10.53 15.80
N TYR A 20 3.74 10.53 15.02
CA TYR A 20 3.64 10.65 13.57
C TYR A 20 3.19 9.29 13.02
N ALA A 21 2.28 9.31 12.07
CA ALA A 21 1.94 8.13 11.30
C ALA A 21 3.15 7.70 10.47
N ASP A 22 3.55 6.44 10.59
CA ASP A 22 4.58 5.89 9.71
C ASP A 22 3.98 5.51 8.36
N SER A 23 4.76 5.68 7.30
CA SER A 23 4.35 5.34 5.93
C SER A 23 5.33 4.34 5.32
N PHE A 24 4.79 3.26 4.76
CA PHE A 24 5.54 2.20 4.09
C PHE A 24 5.04 2.06 2.66
N THR A 25 5.96 1.96 1.71
CA THR A 25 5.63 1.74 0.30
C THR A 25 6.25 0.45 -0.18
N PHE A 26 5.42 -0.46 -0.69
CA PHE A 26 5.82 -1.74 -1.25
C PHE A 26 5.40 -1.79 -2.72
N SER A 27 6.28 -2.27 -3.60
CA SER A 27 5.98 -2.40 -5.02
C SER A 27 6.36 -3.77 -5.54
N THR A 28 5.69 -4.24 -6.58
CA THR A 28 6.16 -5.42 -7.32
C THR A 28 7.57 -5.18 -7.85
N PRO A 29 8.44 -6.21 -7.91
CA PRO A 29 9.76 -6.11 -8.53
C PRO A 29 9.69 -5.60 -9.97
N VAL A 30 10.74 -4.90 -10.41
CA VAL A 30 10.86 -4.52 -11.82
C VAL A 30 10.91 -5.78 -12.69
N GLY A 31 10.08 -5.82 -13.72
CA GLY A 31 9.94 -6.98 -14.59
C GLY A 31 9.09 -8.13 -14.01
N ALA A 32 8.37 -7.90 -12.91
CA ALA A 32 7.46 -8.89 -12.34
C ALA A 32 6.38 -9.30 -13.34
N THR A 33 5.99 -10.56 -13.28
CA THR A 33 4.93 -11.12 -14.12
C THR A 33 3.94 -11.92 -13.29
N ALA A 34 2.68 -11.89 -13.69
CA ALA A 34 1.60 -12.73 -13.19
C ALA A 34 1.02 -13.53 -14.37
N GLY A 35 1.01 -14.85 -14.29
CA GLY A 35 0.59 -15.70 -15.42
C GLY A 35 1.31 -15.41 -16.74
N GLY A 36 2.59 -14.98 -16.68
CA GLY A 36 3.39 -14.61 -17.85
C GLY A 36 3.10 -13.20 -18.40
N GLN A 37 2.19 -12.43 -17.81
CA GLN A 37 1.88 -11.07 -18.21
C GLN A 37 2.60 -10.07 -17.26
N PRO A 38 3.12 -8.94 -17.76
CA PRO A 38 3.79 -7.94 -16.91
C PRO A 38 2.79 -7.33 -15.93
N VAL A 39 3.25 -7.10 -14.69
CA VAL A 39 2.47 -6.44 -13.63
C VAL A 39 3.30 -5.37 -12.94
N ASN A 40 2.65 -4.28 -12.55
CA ASN A 40 3.27 -3.17 -11.83
C ASN A 40 2.27 -2.59 -10.83
N VAL A 41 2.46 -2.90 -9.55
CA VAL A 41 1.56 -2.51 -8.48
C VAL A 41 2.34 -1.95 -7.31
N THR A 42 1.77 -0.95 -6.66
CA THR A 42 2.29 -0.35 -5.43
C THR A 42 1.21 -0.41 -4.35
N ALA A 43 1.59 -0.73 -3.12
CA ALA A 43 0.78 -0.55 -1.93
C ALA A 43 1.45 0.46 -0.99
N VAL A 44 0.70 1.47 -0.59
CA VAL A 44 1.11 2.46 0.41
C VAL A 44 0.33 2.21 1.69
N PHE A 45 1.05 2.02 2.78
CA PHE A 45 0.47 1.84 4.12
C PHE A 45 0.76 3.08 4.95
N VAL A 46 -0.23 3.54 5.70
CA VAL A 46 -0.07 4.60 6.70
C VAL A 46 -0.60 4.05 8.01
N THR A 47 0.29 3.86 9.00
CA THR A 47 -0.06 3.35 10.32
C THR A 47 -0.27 4.49 11.30
N GLY A 48 -1.34 4.38 12.10
CA GLY A 48 -1.70 5.34 13.14
C GLY A 48 -2.65 4.67 14.13
N PHE A 49 -2.85 5.27 15.31
CA PHE A 49 -3.77 4.70 16.27
C PHE A 49 -5.22 5.10 15.97
N PRO A 50 -6.16 4.18 15.92
CA PRO A 50 -6.08 2.71 15.98
C PRO A 50 -6.28 2.08 14.59
N PHE A 51 -5.60 2.55 13.55
CA PHE A 51 -5.86 2.13 12.17
C PHE A 51 -4.59 1.96 11.34
N VAL A 52 -4.70 1.17 10.28
CA VAL A 52 -3.84 1.23 9.11
C VAL A 52 -4.68 1.58 7.88
N GLN A 53 -4.27 2.61 7.17
CA GLN A 53 -4.80 2.91 5.84
C GLN A 53 -3.91 2.21 4.81
N VAL A 54 -4.53 1.49 3.88
CA VAL A 54 -3.86 0.83 2.76
C VAL A 54 -4.38 1.44 1.48
N THR A 55 -3.50 1.93 0.62
CA THR A 55 -3.86 2.35 -0.74
C THR A 55 -3.11 1.47 -1.73
N ILE A 56 -3.85 0.70 -2.52
CA ILE A 56 -3.30 -0.12 -3.61
C ILE A 56 -3.41 0.68 -4.90
N ILE A 57 -2.33 0.73 -5.67
CA ILE A 57 -2.26 1.43 -6.95
C ILE A 57 -1.78 0.44 -8.01
N ASN A 58 -2.60 0.15 -8.99
CA ASN A 58 -2.21 -0.65 -10.15
C ASN A 58 -1.63 0.29 -11.22
N ASN A 59 -0.30 0.31 -11.32
CA ASN A 59 0.46 1.14 -12.26
C ASN A 59 0.67 0.45 -13.63
N GLN A 60 0.15 -0.78 -13.82
CA GLN A 60 0.29 -1.49 -15.09
C GLN A 60 -0.48 -0.76 -16.18
N ALA A 61 0.24 -0.03 -17.02
CA ALA A 61 -0.36 0.67 -18.15
C ALA A 61 -0.87 -0.32 -19.21
N ASN A 62 -2.02 0.00 -19.77
CA ASN A 62 -2.65 -0.77 -20.83
C ASN A 62 -2.70 -2.29 -20.56
N PRO A 63 -3.32 -2.74 -19.48
CA PRO A 63 -3.49 -4.16 -19.25
C PRO A 63 -4.27 -4.78 -20.42
N THR A 64 -3.74 -5.89 -20.94
CA THR A 64 -4.28 -6.62 -22.10
C THR A 64 -4.93 -7.92 -21.71
N SER A 65 -4.89 -8.26 -20.42
CA SER A 65 -5.46 -9.48 -19.84
C SER A 65 -5.94 -9.22 -18.42
N ILE A 66 -7.00 -9.91 -18.04
CA ILE A 66 -7.56 -9.86 -16.68
C ILE A 66 -6.55 -10.27 -15.60
N ILE A 67 -5.58 -11.12 -15.95
CA ILE A 67 -4.50 -11.53 -15.03
C ILE A 67 -3.61 -10.38 -14.57
N GLN A 68 -3.72 -9.18 -15.17
CA GLN A 68 -2.99 -7.99 -14.78
C GLN A 68 -3.79 -7.10 -13.80
N ALA A 69 -5.03 -7.48 -13.49
CA ALA A 69 -5.85 -6.82 -12.47
C ALA A 69 -5.55 -7.41 -11.09
N VAL A 70 -5.44 -6.55 -10.08
CA VAL A 70 -5.19 -6.98 -8.69
C VAL A 70 -6.46 -7.51 -8.07
N SER A 71 -6.36 -8.67 -7.43
CA SER A 71 -7.47 -9.35 -6.74
C SER A 71 -7.29 -9.44 -5.23
N ASP A 72 -6.05 -9.52 -4.76
CA ASP A 72 -5.79 -9.70 -3.34
C ASP A 72 -4.50 -8.98 -2.91
N LEU A 73 -4.44 -8.68 -1.62
CA LEU A 73 -3.25 -8.18 -0.95
C LEU A 73 -3.08 -8.91 0.39
N PHE A 74 -1.91 -9.53 0.58
CA PHE A 74 -1.50 -10.12 1.85
C PHE A 74 -0.41 -9.26 2.46
N PHE A 75 -0.43 -9.11 3.78
CA PHE A 75 0.64 -8.45 4.53
C PHE A 75 0.59 -8.83 6.01
N ASP A 76 1.72 -8.70 6.69
CA ASP A 76 1.80 -8.88 8.14
C ASP A 76 1.88 -7.53 8.86
N LEU A 77 1.21 -7.45 10.01
CA LEU A 77 1.34 -6.34 10.95
C LEU A 77 2.08 -6.79 12.20
N SER A 78 3.05 -6.02 12.67
CA SER A 78 3.79 -6.33 13.92
C SER A 78 2.89 -6.32 15.17
N SER A 79 1.72 -5.69 15.10
CA SER A 79 0.69 -5.71 16.14
C SER A 79 -0.17 -6.99 16.14
N GLY A 80 0.02 -7.88 15.16
CA GLY A 80 -0.87 -9.01 14.90
C GLY A 80 -2.02 -8.66 13.96
N ALA A 81 -2.78 -9.66 13.54
CA ALA A 81 -3.81 -9.53 12.50
C ALA A 81 -5.22 -9.78 13.05
N ASN A 82 -5.75 -8.85 13.81
CA ASN A 82 -7.13 -8.94 14.34
C ASN A 82 -8.03 -7.77 13.88
N GLY A 83 -7.62 -7.07 12.83
CA GLY A 83 -8.32 -5.89 12.34
C GLY A 83 -9.69 -6.17 11.73
N SER A 84 -10.49 -5.12 11.65
CA SER A 84 -11.77 -5.11 10.92
C SER A 84 -11.69 -4.04 9.82
N LEU A 85 -12.15 -4.39 8.62
CA LEU A 85 -12.32 -3.42 7.53
C LEU A 85 -13.51 -2.51 7.85
N GLN A 86 -13.24 -1.23 8.01
CA GLN A 86 -14.26 -0.24 8.37
C GLN A 86 -14.79 0.49 7.14
N LEU A 87 -13.92 0.72 6.16
CA LEU A 87 -14.24 1.44 4.95
C LEU A 87 -13.32 0.96 3.83
N SER A 88 -13.89 0.82 2.66
CA SER A 88 -13.12 0.68 1.43
C SER A 88 -13.73 1.57 0.33
N ALA A 89 -12.89 2.10 -0.54
CA ALA A 89 -13.35 2.98 -1.61
C ALA A 89 -12.46 2.89 -2.85
N GLY A 90 -13.09 2.92 -4.03
CA GLY A 90 -12.43 3.01 -5.32
C GLY A 90 -13.37 3.56 -6.39
N GLY A 91 -12.84 4.20 -7.40
CA GLY A 91 -13.64 4.67 -8.53
C GLY A 91 -13.98 3.53 -9.49
N GLU A 92 -15.22 3.38 -9.90
CA GLU A 92 -15.59 2.38 -10.90
C GLU A 92 -15.11 2.75 -12.30
N ARG A 93 -14.80 1.72 -13.09
CA ARG A 93 -14.51 1.83 -14.53
C ARG A 93 -15.14 0.68 -15.28
N ASN A 94 -16.09 1.00 -16.16
CA ASN A 94 -16.68 0.03 -17.08
C ASN A 94 -15.91 0.05 -18.40
N ILE A 95 -15.44 -1.11 -18.86
CA ILE A 95 -14.62 -1.27 -20.06
C ILE A 95 -15.42 -2.06 -21.11
N ALA A 96 -15.59 -1.45 -22.29
CA ALA A 96 -16.27 -2.06 -23.41
C ALA A 96 -15.33 -2.97 -24.23
N ALA A 97 -15.91 -3.83 -25.08
CA ALA A 97 -15.18 -4.79 -25.90
C ALA A 97 -14.18 -4.13 -26.90
N ASP A 98 -14.48 -2.91 -27.35
CA ASP A 98 -13.60 -2.13 -28.20
C ASP A 98 -12.46 -1.40 -27.44
N GLY A 99 -12.41 -1.58 -26.12
CA GLY A 99 -11.41 -0.99 -25.23
C GLY A 99 -11.74 0.41 -24.75
N THR A 100 -12.80 1.03 -25.23
CA THR A 100 -13.29 2.28 -24.65
C THR A 100 -13.80 2.06 -23.23
N PHE A 101 -13.84 3.10 -22.41
CA PHE A 101 -14.30 2.97 -21.04
C PHE A 101 -15.10 4.18 -20.58
N THR A 102 -15.88 3.97 -19.53
CA THR A 102 -16.58 5.03 -18.80
C THR A 102 -16.22 4.91 -17.30
N ASN A 103 -15.92 6.03 -16.66
CA ASN A 103 -15.74 6.08 -15.23
C ASN A 103 -17.09 6.24 -14.54
N GLY A 104 -17.32 5.46 -13.49
CA GLY A 104 -18.46 5.54 -12.61
C GLY A 104 -18.17 6.36 -11.34
N SER A 105 -19.01 6.15 -10.34
CA SER A 105 -18.88 6.77 -9.03
C SER A 105 -17.75 6.12 -8.21
N VAL A 106 -17.38 6.77 -7.10
CA VAL A 106 -16.64 6.11 -6.04
C VAL A 106 -17.61 5.20 -5.28
N VAL A 107 -17.24 3.95 -5.13
CA VAL A 107 -18.04 2.88 -4.50
C VAL A 107 -17.25 2.17 -3.41
N ASP A 108 -17.94 1.39 -2.59
CA ASP A 108 -17.30 0.35 -1.78
C ASP A 108 -16.67 -0.68 -2.71
N THR A 109 -15.45 -1.11 -2.38
CA THR A 109 -14.68 -2.00 -3.27
C THR A 109 -15.26 -3.40 -3.41
N GLY A 110 -16.10 -3.82 -2.47
CA GLY A 110 -16.58 -5.20 -2.37
C GLY A 110 -15.51 -6.19 -1.88
N TRP A 111 -14.33 -5.70 -1.48
CA TRP A 111 -13.29 -6.54 -0.90
C TRP A 111 -13.60 -6.90 0.54
N ALA A 112 -13.24 -8.12 0.94
CA ALA A 112 -13.34 -8.57 2.32
C ALA A 112 -11.96 -8.57 2.99
N LEU A 113 -11.98 -8.50 4.32
CA LEU A 113 -10.82 -8.72 5.17
C LEU A 113 -10.94 -10.09 5.83
N SER A 114 -9.88 -10.88 5.74
CA SER A 114 -9.69 -12.07 6.57
C SER A 114 -8.32 -12.05 7.22
N ASN A 115 -8.17 -12.74 8.36
CA ASN A 115 -6.92 -12.84 9.07
C ASN A 115 -6.54 -14.31 9.22
N VAL A 116 -5.29 -14.67 8.90
CA VAL A 116 -4.76 -16.02 9.04
C VAL A 116 -3.43 -15.95 9.80
N GLY A 117 -3.46 -16.25 11.08
CA GLY A 117 -2.30 -16.07 11.98
C GLY A 117 -1.97 -14.58 12.13
N SER A 118 -0.75 -14.19 11.76
CA SER A 118 -0.30 -12.77 11.73
C SER A 118 -0.61 -12.05 10.43
N THR A 119 -1.07 -12.77 9.41
CA THR A 119 -1.27 -12.24 8.07
C THR A 119 -2.68 -11.68 7.90
N VAL A 120 -2.75 -10.44 7.47
CA VAL A 120 -3.95 -9.76 7.00
C VAL A 120 -4.12 -10.07 5.52
N HIS A 121 -5.31 -10.45 5.12
CA HIS A 121 -5.67 -10.75 3.74
C HIS A 121 -6.86 -9.90 3.32
N LEU A 122 -6.62 -8.90 2.49
CA LEU A 122 -7.64 -8.17 1.73
C LEU A 122 -7.88 -8.93 0.42
N ASN A 123 -9.12 -9.34 0.16
CA ASN A 123 -9.42 -10.14 -1.03
C ASN A 123 -10.78 -9.80 -1.64
N VAL A 124 -10.89 -10.00 -2.94
CA VAL A 124 -12.12 -9.87 -3.71
C VAL A 124 -12.63 -11.23 -4.19
N LEU A 125 -11.75 -12.25 -4.25
CA LEU A 125 -12.11 -13.57 -4.70
C LEU A 125 -12.71 -14.41 -3.56
N GLY A 126 -13.86 -15.02 -3.82
CA GLY A 126 -14.53 -15.87 -2.83
C GLY A 126 -15.24 -15.11 -1.72
N THR A 127 -15.42 -13.80 -1.84
CA THR A 127 -16.23 -13.02 -0.91
C THR A 127 -17.71 -13.17 -1.22
N ALA A 128 -18.55 -13.17 -0.18
CA ALA A 128 -20.01 -13.12 -0.36
C ALA A 128 -20.53 -11.71 -0.62
N ILE A 129 -19.65 -10.73 -0.68
CA ILE A 129 -19.97 -9.31 -0.87
C ILE A 129 -19.89 -9.01 -2.36
N GLY A 130 -21.00 -8.72 -2.97
CA GLY A 130 -21.07 -8.29 -4.36
C GLY A 130 -21.49 -6.84 -4.50
N PRO A 131 -21.09 -6.14 -5.58
CA PRO A 131 -20.19 -6.60 -6.63
C PRO A 131 -18.73 -6.60 -6.17
N ALA A 132 -17.95 -7.58 -6.65
CA ALA A 132 -16.56 -7.79 -6.30
C ALA A 132 -15.68 -7.21 -7.42
N HIS A 133 -15.11 -6.03 -7.19
CA HIS A 133 -14.38 -5.28 -8.21
C HIS A 133 -12.87 -5.56 -8.16
N LEU A 134 -12.30 -6.11 -9.22
CA LEU A 134 -10.85 -6.19 -9.42
C LEU A 134 -10.28 -4.80 -9.70
N LEU A 135 -9.06 -4.54 -9.25
CA LEU A 135 -8.38 -3.27 -9.47
C LEU A 135 -7.57 -3.32 -10.78
N ILE A 136 -7.98 -2.57 -11.79
CA ILE A 136 -7.33 -2.51 -13.11
C ILE A 136 -6.44 -1.26 -13.24
N GLY A 137 -5.32 -1.39 -13.95
CA GLY A 137 -4.41 -0.27 -14.23
C GLY A 137 -4.97 0.73 -15.27
N PRO A 138 -4.24 1.81 -15.57
CA PRO A 138 -4.65 2.83 -16.53
C PRO A 138 -4.72 2.29 -17.97
N PRO A 139 -5.52 2.91 -18.85
CA PRO A 139 -5.52 2.62 -20.28
C PRO A 139 -4.18 2.98 -20.93
N ASP A 140 -4.03 2.68 -22.20
CA ASP A 140 -2.89 3.13 -22.99
C ASP A 140 -2.84 4.67 -23.03
N ILE A 141 -1.69 5.24 -22.71
CA ILE A 141 -1.54 6.70 -22.57
C ILE A 141 -1.71 7.47 -23.88
N ASN A 142 -1.46 6.83 -25.03
CA ASN A 142 -1.52 7.49 -26.34
C ASN A 142 -2.90 7.38 -26.96
N SER A 143 -3.51 6.20 -26.88
CA SER A 143 -4.82 5.91 -27.50
C SER A 143 -6.00 6.12 -26.54
N ASN A 144 -5.77 6.18 -25.23
CA ASN A 144 -6.78 6.27 -24.19
C ASN A 144 -7.82 5.15 -24.27
N VAL A 145 -7.39 3.93 -24.65
CA VAL A 145 -8.20 2.71 -24.67
C VAL A 145 -7.42 1.54 -24.09
N TYR A 146 -8.11 0.45 -23.77
CA TYR A 146 -7.52 -0.81 -23.36
C TYR A 146 -7.33 -1.69 -24.60
N SER A 147 -6.08 -1.94 -24.97
CA SER A 147 -5.77 -2.86 -26.07
C SER A 147 -6.19 -4.29 -25.69
N ASN A 148 -6.77 -5.03 -26.64
CA ASN A 148 -7.21 -6.40 -26.42
C ASN A 148 -8.28 -6.58 -25.31
N ALA A 149 -9.07 -5.54 -25.02
CA ALA A 149 -10.13 -5.61 -24.00
C ALA A 149 -11.13 -6.75 -24.22
N ASN A 150 -11.42 -7.06 -25.48
CA ASN A 150 -12.33 -8.16 -25.87
C ASN A 150 -11.77 -9.56 -25.56
N GLY A 151 -10.49 -9.70 -25.23
CA GLY A 151 -9.87 -10.98 -24.92
C GLY A 151 -10.35 -11.56 -23.58
N SER A 152 -10.19 -10.81 -22.51
CA SER A 152 -10.53 -11.30 -21.15
C SER A 152 -10.99 -10.21 -20.17
N ILE A 153 -10.92 -8.95 -20.55
CA ILE A 153 -11.24 -7.82 -19.66
C ILE A 153 -12.74 -7.49 -19.76
N ALA A 154 -13.20 -7.04 -20.93
CA ALA A 154 -14.58 -6.59 -21.13
C ALA A 154 -15.63 -7.69 -20.94
N GLY A 155 -15.27 -8.93 -21.33
CA GLY A 155 -16.14 -10.09 -21.19
C GLY A 155 -16.23 -10.66 -19.76
N ASN A 156 -15.48 -10.11 -18.80
CA ASN A 156 -15.48 -10.58 -17.43
C ASN A 156 -16.60 -9.93 -16.60
N GLY A 157 -17.85 -10.27 -16.92
CA GLY A 157 -19.05 -9.66 -16.34
C GLY A 157 -19.09 -9.64 -14.80
N PRO A 158 -18.60 -10.66 -14.07
CA PRO A 158 -18.57 -10.62 -12.62
C PRO A 158 -17.68 -9.50 -12.03
N HIS A 159 -16.70 -9.00 -12.78
CA HIS A 159 -15.69 -8.04 -12.31
C HIS A 159 -15.65 -6.71 -13.10
N ASN A 160 -16.44 -6.59 -14.15
CA ASN A 160 -16.64 -5.37 -14.90
C ASN A 160 -18.01 -4.77 -14.53
N PRO A 161 -18.10 -3.61 -13.84
CA PRO A 161 -17.04 -2.60 -13.70
C PRO A 161 -15.90 -3.00 -12.76
N PHE A 162 -14.70 -2.50 -13.08
CA PHE A 162 -13.48 -2.61 -12.29
C PHE A 162 -13.33 -1.42 -11.33
N LEU A 163 -12.36 -1.50 -10.40
CA LEU A 163 -11.82 -0.31 -9.73
C LEU A 163 -10.75 0.32 -10.63
N ALA A 164 -10.82 1.63 -10.82
CA ALA A 164 -9.93 2.37 -11.70
C ALA A 164 -8.64 2.75 -10.96
N GLU A 165 -7.55 2.10 -11.31
CA GLU A 165 -6.18 2.48 -10.96
C GLU A 165 -5.83 2.41 -9.47
N ASN A 166 -6.70 2.82 -8.55
CA ASN A 166 -6.44 2.78 -7.12
C ASN A 166 -7.67 2.43 -6.28
N ALA A 167 -7.40 1.86 -5.10
CA ALA A 167 -8.39 1.59 -4.07
C ALA A 167 -7.78 1.83 -2.69
N THR A 168 -8.59 2.35 -1.76
CA THR A 168 -8.17 2.67 -0.39
C THR A 168 -9.00 1.88 0.61
N PHE A 169 -8.34 1.36 1.64
CA PHE A 169 -8.92 0.52 2.69
C PHE A 169 -8.54 1.09 4.05
N PHE A 170 -9.49 1.15 4.97
CA PHE A 170 -9.26 1.51 6.37
C PHE A 170 -9.53 0.30 7.26
N ILE A 171 -8.47 -0.20 7.89
CA ILE A 171 -8.50 -1.34 8.80
C ILE A 171 -8.24 -0.82 10.21
N THR A 172 -9.10 -1.17 11.17
CA THR A 172 -8.96 -0.75 12.56
C THR A 172 -8.69 -1.93 13.47
N ASP A 173 -7.74 -1.75 14.37
CA ASP A 173 -7.46 -2.65 15.50
C ASP A 173 -6.83 -1.82 16.62
N ARG A 174 -7.22 -2.08 17.86
CA ARG A 174 -6.66 -1.39 19.04
C ARG A 174 -5.17 -1.66 19.27
N GLY A 175 -4.63 -2.73 18.70
CA GLY A 175 -3.21 -3.05 18.71
C GLY A 175 -2.37 -2.22 17.73
N ILE A 176 -3.01 -1.59 16.73
CA ILE A 176 -2.31 -0.78 15.74
C ILE A 176 -1.93 0.58 16.35
N THR A 177 -0.66 0.94 16.17
CA THR A 177 -0.10 2.24 16.60
C THR A 177 0.72 2.83 15.46
N ALA A 178 1.23 4.03 15.64
CA ALA A 178 2.17 4.65 14.68
C ALA A 178 3.45 3.81 14.47
N ASP A 179 3.87 3.07 15.51
CA ASP A 179 5.08 2.23 15.45
C ASP A 179 4.82 0.83 14.84
N THR A 180 3.58 0.54 14.44
CA THR A 180 3.24 -0.76 13.83
C THR A 180 3.93 -0.90 12.49
N GLN A 181 4.77 -1.93 12.35
CA GLN A 181 5.50 -2.24 11.13
C GLN A 181 4.67 -3.12 10.20
N VAL A 182 4.85 -2.91 8.90
CA VAL A 182 4.26 -3.72 7.82
C VAL A 182 5.37 -4.54 7.17
N SER A 183 5.09 -5.81 6.89
CA SER A 183 6.04 -6.72 6.26
C SER A 183 5.35 -7.79 5.42
N ASN A 184 6.12 -8.61 4.70
CA ASN A 184 5.65 -9.77 3.94
C ASN A 184 4.50 -9.44 2.97
N VAL A 185 4.59 -8.29 2.28
CA VAL A 185 3.55 -7.86 1.34
C VAL A 185 3.59 -8.70 0.07
N VAL A 186 2.44 -9.25 -0.31
CA VAL A 186 2.26 -10.08 -1.51
C VAL A 186 1.00 -9.63 -2.24
N PHE A 187 1.12 -9.35 -3.52
CA PHE A 187 0.00 -9.04 -4.41
C PHE A 187 -0.49 -10.31 -5.11
N SER A 188 -1.81 -10.45 -5.27
CA SER A 188 -2.41 -11.48 -6.13
C SER A 188 -3.13 -10.84 -7.31
N PHE A 189 -3.20 -11.59 -8.40
CA PHE A 189 -3.68 -11.09 -9.67
C PHE A 189 -4.68 -12.04 -10.34
N GLY A 190 -5.60 -11.46 -11.12
CA GLY A 190 -6.56 -12.20 -11.93
C GLY A 190 -7.77 -12.69 -11.15
N THR A 191 -8.49 -13.66 -11.74
CA THR A 191 -9.76 -14.20 -11.23
C THR A 191 -9.62 -15.55 -10.53
N GLU A 192 -8.39 -16.05 -10.39
CA GLU A 192 -8.09 -17.32 -9.72
C GLU A 192 -7.08 -17.07 -8.58
N ALA A 193 -7.30 -17.74 -7.45
CA ALA A 193 -6.40 -17.66 -6.31
C ALA A 193 -5.01 -18.26 -6.62
N GLY A 194 -3.94 -17.66 -6.07
CA GLY A 194 -2.60 -18.24 -6.12
C GLY A 194 -1.65 -17.66 -7.16
N THR A 195 -2.09 -16.70 -7.98
CA THR A 195 -1.16 -15.94 -8.85
C THR A 195 -0.51 -14.82 -8.05
N ASN A 196 0.46 -15.17 -7.21
CA ASN A 196 1.06 -14.32 -6.20
C ASN A 196 2.40 -13.74 -6.65
N VAL A 197 2.62 -12.47 -6.40
CA VAL A 197 3.87 -11.76 -6.64
C VAL A 197 4.30 -11.07 -5.34
N PRO A 198 5.37 -11.53 -4.67
CA PRO A 198 5.91 -10.84 -3.50
C PRO A 198 6.39 -9.43 -3.86
N ALA A 199 6.11 -8.48 -2.99
CA ALA A 199 6.63 -7.12 -3.15
C ALA A 199 8.11 -7.04 -2.76
N ASN A 200 8.81 -6.04 -3.28
CA ASN A 200 10.10 -5.62 -2.74
C ASN A 200 9.90 -5.08 -1.31
N THR A 201 10.85 -5.35 -0.44
CA THR A 201 10.92 -4.67 0.86
C THR A 201 11.17 -3.18 0.60
N PRO A 202 10.51 -2.27 1.33
CA PRO A 202 10.84 -0.86 1.24
C PRO A 202 12.32 -0.66 1.56
N ASP A 203 12.99 0.20 0.81
CA ASP A 203 14.25 0.76 1.28
C ASP A 203 13.94 1.47 2.60
N SER A 204 14.27 0.83 3.70
CA SER A 204 14.01 1.39 5.01
C SER A 204 14.72 2.75 5.10
N GLY A 205 14.04 3.79 5.56
CA GLY A 205 14.64 5.11 5.79
C GLY A 205 15.90 5.07 6.68
N ALA A 206 16.19 3.92 7.30
CA ALA A 206 17.45 3.58 7.94
C ALA A 206 18.67 3.77 7.02
N THR A 207 18.56 3.47 5.72
CA THR A 207 19.66 3.68 4.76
C THR A 207 19.98 5.16 4.59
N VAL A 208 18.98 6.02 4.51
CA VAL A 208 19.14 7.47 4.43
C VAL A 208 19.68 8.05 5.75
N ALA A 209 19.18 7.56 6.88
CA ALA A 209 19.67 7.94 8.20
C ALA A 209 21.13 7.50 8.43
N LEU A 210 21.49 6.28 8.02
CA LEU A 210 22.88 5.79 8.10
C LEU A 210 23.81 6.61 7.20
N LEU A 211 23.39 6.92 5.97
CA LEU A 211 24.15 7.78 5.08
C LEU A 211 24.33 9.20 5.67
N GLY A 212 23.28 9.76 6.25
CA GLY A 212 23.33 11.03 6.95
C GLY A 212 24.32 11.02 8.13
N LEU A 213 24.31 9.98 8.96
CA LEU A 213 25.26 9.80 10.07
C LEU A 213 26.71 9.64 9.59
N VAL A 214 26.93 8.89 8.50
CA VAL A 214 28.26 8.75 7.89
C VAL A 214 28.78 10.09 7.37
N LEU A 215 27.95 10.88 6.71
CA LEU A 215 28.34 12.21 6.21
C LEU A 215 28.66 13.19 7.36
N ILE A 216 27.88 13.17 8.44
CA ILE A 216 28.15 13.96 9.64
C ILE A 216 29.45 13.51 10.29
N GLY A 217 29.69 12.20 10.41
CA GLY A 217 30.93 11.62 10.95
C GLY A 217 32.15 12.02 10.13
N LEU A 218 32.05 11.98 8.80
CA LEU A 218 33.11 12.41 7.87
C LEU A 218 33.39 13.93 7.99
N ALA A 219 32.36 14.76 8.10
CA ALA A 219 32.51 16.19 8.28
C ALA A 219 33.21 16.53 9.61
N ALA A 220 32.83 15.84 10.70
CA ALA A 220 33.46 15.99 12.01
C ALA A 220 34.92 15.51 12.02
N ALA A 221 35.24 14.40 11.37
CA ALA A 221 36.61 13.90 11.20
C ALA A 221 37.48 14.90 10.42
N ARG A 222 36.95 15.42 9.30
CA ARG A 222 37.65 16.46 8.50
C ARG A 222 37.91 17.73 9.29
N ALA A 223 36.97 18.19 10.12
CA ALA A 223 37.15 19.36 10.98
C ALA A 223 38.24 19.15 12.04
N LYS A 224 38.40 17.91 12.55
CA LYS A 224 39.39 17.56 13.60
C LYS A 224 40.78 17.30 13.02
N PHE A 225 40.91 16.71 11.87
CA PHE A 225 42.19 16.27 11.27
C PHE A 225 42.64 17.15 10.08
N GLY A 226 41.80 18.02 9.54
CA GLY A 226 42.14 18.91 8.41
C GLY A 226 42.85 20.23 8.77
N LYS A 227 43.34 20.35 10.00
CA LYS A 227 44.11 21.52 10.51
C LYS A 227 45.60 21.20 10.72
N ALA A 228 46.12 20.24 9.97
CA ALA A 228 47.57 19.97 9.96
C ALA A 228 48.21 20.62 8.73
#